data_e114370d1defc89f3cda6ee6db075a02
#
_entry.id   e114370d1defc89f3cda6ee6db075a02
#
_cell.length_a   1.000
_cell.length_b   1.000
_cell.length_c   1.000
_cell.angle_alpha   90.00
_cell.angle_beta   90.00
_cell.angle_gamma   90.00
#
_symmetry.space_group_name_H-M   'P 1'
#
loop_
_entity.id
_entity.type
_entity.pdbx_description
1 polymer ?
#
loop_
_entity_poly.entity_id
_entity_poly.type
_entity_poly.pdbx_seq_one_letter_code
_entity_poly.pdbx_strand_id
1 'polypeptide(L)'
;MRPTAIMMLVGCTAGAIRLVGADAKPGDAERGRVVFNQCVVCHSTNPQDVPNPGPDLHGVVGRPAGSVPGFRYSRALRNARRSWKETTLDAFIADPQAAVPGNNMPFPGIVEETQRRDLIAYLKILN
;
A
#
# COMPACT_ATOMS: atom_id res chain seq x y z
N MET A 1 16.08 -69.48 -28.06
CA MET A 1 14.92 -68.73 -27.52
C MET A 1 15.45 -67.48 -26.81
N ARG A 2 15.23 -66.33 -27.36
CA ARG A 2 15.67 -65.03 -26.80
C ARG A 2 14.41 -64.35 -26.19
N PRO A 3 14.42 -63.89 -24.97
CA PRO A 3 13.32 -63.07 -24.46
C PRO A 3 13.52 -61.60 -24.85
N THR A 4 12.50 -61.04 -25.44
CA THR A 4 12.41 -59.64 -25.88
C THR A 4 12.14 -58.78 -24.65
N ALA A 5 13.04 -57.88 -24.32
CA ALA A 5 12.85 -56.90 -23.27
C ALA A 5 11.95 -55.76 -23.78
N ILE A 6 10.78 -55.61 -23.14
CA ILE A 6 9.87 -54.50 -23.37
C ILE A 6 10.35 -53.33 -22.51
N MET A 7 10.85 -52.28 -23.17
CA MET A 7 11.26 -51.03 -22.52
C MET A 7 10.06 -50.13 -22.33
N MET A 8 9.54 -50.04 -21.09
CA MET A 8 8.50 -49.07 -20.74
C MET A 8 9.11 -47.67 -20.64
N LEU A 9 8.72 -46.81 -21.57
CA LEU A 9 8.97 -45.37 -21.52
C LEU A 9 8.02 -44.76 -20.51
N VAL A 10 8.53 -44.38 -19.33
CA VAL A 10 7.80 -43.54 -18.38
C VAL A 10 7.85 -42.10 -18.89
N GLY A 11 6.73 -41.66 -19.46
CA GLY A 11 6.54 -40.27 -19.87
C GLY A 11 6.48 -39.35 -18.66
N CYS A 12 7.53 -38.57 -18.44
CA CYS A 12 7.56 -37.52 -17.46
C CYS A 12 6.76 -36.34 -18.01
N THR A 13 5.48 -36.22 -17.63
CA THR A 13 4.70 -35.03 -17.92
C THR A 13 5.17 -33.90 -17.02
N ALA A 14 5.99 -33.01 -17.55
CA ALA A 14 6.34 -31.76 -16.90
C ALA A 14 5.08 -30.92 -16.73
N GLY A 15 4.50 -30.96 -15.52
CA GLY A 15 3.43 -30.06 -15.12
C GLY A 15 3.94 -28.64 -15.17
N ALA A 16 3.48 -27.85 -16.14
CA ALA A 16 3.73 -26.42 -16.17
C ALA A 16 3.07 -25.78 -14.95
N ILE A 17 3.89 -25.43 -13.95
CA ILE A 17 3.46 -24.56 -12.84
C ILE A 17 3.19 -23.20 -13.49
N ARG A 18 1.91 -22.89 -13.74
CA ARG A 18 1.49 -21.54 -14.05
C ARG A 18 1.71 -20.72 -12.79
N LEU A 19 2.78 -19.95 -12.77
CA LEU A 19 2.90 -18.79 -11.90
C LEU A 19 1.74 -17.86 -12.30
N VAL A 20 0.69 -17.86 -11.48
CA VAL A 20 -0.33 -16.82 -11.54
C VAL A 20 0.36 -15.56 -11.05
N GLY A 21 1.08 -14.90 -11.96
CA GLY A 21 1.47 -13.51 -11.78
C GLY A 21 0.17 -12.75 -11.68
N ALA A 22 -0.13 -12.21 -10.50
CA ALA A 22 -1.24 -11.31 -10.33
C ALA A 22 -0.99 -10.12 -11.26
N ASP A 23 -1.68 -10.05 -12.40
CA ASP A 23 -1.84 -8.86 -13.21
C ASP A 23 -2.71 -7.88 -12.41
N ALA A 24 -2.15 -7.38 -11.30
CA ALA A 24 -2.80 -6.36 -10.52
C ALA A 24 -2.86 -5.10 -11.39
N LYS A 25 -4.07 -4.79 -11.87
CA LYS A 25 -4.31 -3.59 -12.68
C LYS A 25 -3.72 -2.38 -11.95
N PRO A 26 -2.96 -1.50 -12.64
CA PRO A 26 -2.41 -0.30 -12.01
C PRO A 26 -3.51 0.55 -11.38
N GLY A 27 -3.19 1.24 -10.30
CA GLY A 27 -4.10 2.16 -9.64
C GLY A 27 -4.44 3.35 -10.56
N ASP A 28 -5.63 3.89 -10.39
CA ASP A 28 -6.15 5.01 -11.15
C ASP A 28 -6.24 6.25 -10.23
N ALA A 29 -5.48 7.30 -10.55
CA ALA A 29 -5.39 8.49 -9.72
C ALA A 29 -6.71 9.29 -9.66
N GLU A 30 -7.54 9.28 -10.73
CA GLU A 30 -8.84 9.96 -10.71
C GLU A 30 -9.82 9.26 -9.76
N ARG A 31 -9.88 7.93 -9.80
CA ARG A 31 -10.66 7.18 -8.80
C ARG A 31 -10.07 7.36 -7.41
N GLY A 32 -8.73 7.38 -7.31
CA GLY A 32 -8.03 7.64 -6.05
C GLY A 32 -8.37 8.99 -5.42
N ARG A 33 -8.56 10.02 -6.23
CA ARG A 33 -9.03 11.34 -5.78
C ARG A 33 -10.41 11.25 -5.12
N VAL A 34 -11.30 10.41 -5.65
CA VAL A 34 -12.62 10.19 -5.05
C VAL A 34 -12.48 9.45 -3.70
N VAL A 35 -11.63 8.43 -3.65
CA VAL A 35 -11.34 7.71 -2.39
C VAL A 35 -10.74 8.65 -1.35
N PHE A 36 -9.90 9.60 -1.78
CA PHE A 36 -9.24 10.59 -0.91
C PHE A 36 -10.23 11.50 -0.17
N ASN A 37 -11.49 11.61 -0.60
CA ASN A 37 -12.52 12.36 0.14
C ASN A 37 -12.71 11.87 1.58
N GLN A 38 -12.33 10.64 1.90
CA GLN A 38 -12.31 10.12 3.27
C GLN A 38 -11.17 10.71 4.11
N CYS A 39 -10.18 11.29 3.49
CA CYS A 39 -8.95 11.78 4.11
C CYS A 39 -8.95 13.30 4.32
N VAL A 40 -9.66 14.06 3.46
CA VAL A 40 -9.66 15.54 3.46
C VAL A 40 -10.20 16.15 4.75
N VAL A 41 -10.98 15.38 5.52
CA VAL A 41 -11.51 15.83 6.83
C VAL A 41 -10.37 16.15 7.81
N CYS A 42 -9.25 15.46 7.67
CA CYS A 42 -8.10 15.59 8.56
C CYS A 42 -6.80 15.98 7.85
N HIS A 43 -6.68 15.74 6.56
CA HIS A 43 -5.44 15.94 5.80
C HIS A 43 -5.59 16.98 4.72
N SER A 44 -4.64 17.89 4.63
CA SER A 44 -4.44 18.77 3.47
C SER A 44 -3.49 18.11 2.46
N THR A 45 -3.53 18.59 1.22
CA THR A 45 -2.57 18.28 0.15
C THR A 45 -1.66 19.47 -0.15
N ASN A 46 -1.79 20.56 0.60
CA ASN A 46 -1.01 21.77 0.45
C ASN A 46 -0.20 22.03 1.74
N PRO A 47 1.14 22.00 1.67
CA PRO A 47 1.99 22.24 2.86
C PRO A 47 1.89 23.67 3.41
N GLN A 48 1.26 24.59 2.68
CA GLN A 48 1.02 25.97 3.13
C GLN A 48 -0.25 26.11 3.98
N ASP A 49 -1.08 25.06 4.04
CA ASP A 49 -2.33 25.11 4.79
C ASP A 49 -2.06 25.13 6.31
N VAL A 50 -2.99 25.74 7.03
CA VAL A 50 -3.00 25.70 8.50
C VAL A 50 -3.05 24.25 8.96
N PRO A 51 -2.31 23.90 10.03
CA PRO A 51 -2.31 22.52 10.54
C PRO A 51 -3.72 22.00 10.79
N ASN A 52 -4.06 20.94 10.09
CA ASN A 52 -5.28 20.15 10.29
C ASN A 52 -5.05 19.11 11.39
N PRO A 53 -6.09 18.36 11.83
CA PRO A 53 -5.92 17.25 12.74
C PRO A 53 -4.88 16.21 12.30
N GLY A 54 -4.70 16.03 10.97
CA GLY A 54 -3.65 15.21 10.37
C GLY A 54 -2.55 16.05 9.69
N PRO A 55 -1.37 15.46 9.43
CA PRO A 55 -0.32 16.15 8.66
C PRO A 55 -0.74 16.34 7.20
N ASP A 56 -0.14 17.32 6.52
CA ASP A 56 -0.30 17.42 5.07
C ASP A 56 0.24 16.17 4.38
N LEU A 57 -0.36 15.80 3.26
CA LEU A 57 0.03 14.63 2.46
C LEU A 57 0.75 14.98 1.16
N HIS A 58 1.12 16.27 0.96
CA HIS A 58 1.95 16.67 -0.16
C HIS A 58 3.29 15.93 -0.09
N GLY A 59 3.69 15.29 -1.19
CA GLY A 59 4.93 14.52 -1.25
C GLY A 59 5.02 13.34 -0.27
N VAL A 60 3.90 12.79 0.19
CA VAL A 60 3.89 11.71 1.19
C VAL A 60 4.58 10.44 0.71
N VAL A 61 4.46 10.10 -0.58
CA VAL A 61 5.10 8.90 -1.13
C VAL A 61 6.62 9.08 -1.14
N GLY A 62 7.32 8.20 -0.45
CA GLY A 62 8.77 8.27 -0.25
C GLY A 62 9.20 9.04 1.00
N ARG A 63 8.31 9.77 1.64
CA ARG A 63 8.60 10.57 2.85
C ARG A 63 8.78 9.65 4.07
N PRO A 64 9.76 9.95 4.97
CA PRO A 64 9.85 9.24 6.24
C PRO A 64 8.59 9.45 7.10
N ALA A 65 8.15 8.40 7.79
CA ALA A 65 7.04 8.50 8.73
C ALA A 65 7.38 9.48 9.87
N GLY A 66 6.39 10.24 10.31
CA GLY A 66 6.56 11.16 11.43
C GLY A 66 7.44 12.38 11.14
N SER A 67 7.61 12.78 9.87
CA SER A 67 8.63 13.75 9.47
C SER A 67 8.11 15.14 9.05
N VAL A 68 6.79 15.37 9.00
CA VAL A 68 6.29 16.73 8.68
C VAL A 68 6.66 17.71 9.78
N PRO A 69 7.41 18.77 9.45
CA PRO A 69 7.82 19.76 10.45
C PRO A 69 6.61 20.41 11.14
N GLY A 70 6.69 20.58 12.46
CA GLY A 70 5.66 21.25 13.24
C GLY A 70 4.40 20.41 13.53
N PHE A 71 4.21 19.26 12.90
CA PHE A 71 3.09 18.39 13.21
C PHE A 71 3.39 17.52 14.45
N ARG A 72 2.42 17.42 15.34
CA ARG A 72 2.53 16.61 16.57
C ARG A 72 2.06 15.18 16.32
N TYR A 73 2.98 14.33 15.89
CA TYR A 73 2.72 12.89 15.72
C TYR A 73 2.59 12.14 17.04
N SER A 74 1.89 11.00 17.02
CA SER A 74 1.97 10.00 18.08
C SER A 74 3.41 9.50 18.27
N ARG A 75 3.68 8.99 19.47
CA ARG A 75 4.99 8.36 19.75
C ARG A 75 5.25 7.19 18.80
N ALA A 76 4.21 6.41 18.50
CA ALA A 76 4.29 5.28 17.58
C ALA A 76 4.75 5.69 16.18
N LEU A 77 4.18 6.76 15.62
CA LEU A 77 4.58 7.26 14.28
C LEU A 77 5.96 7.89 14.29
N ARG A 78 6.34 8.64 15.34
CA ARG A 78 7.70 9.17 15.45
C ARG A 78 8.78 8.09 15.49
N ASN A 79 8.46 6.96 16.10
CA ASN A 79 9.39 5.84 16.29
C ASN A 79 9.26 4.73 15.23
N ALA A 80 8.37 4.89 14.25
CA ALA A 80 8.06 3.84 13.27
C ALA A 80 9.24 3.44 12.37
N ARG A 81 10.25 4.31 12.20
CA ARG A 81 11.48 4.07 11.41
C ARG A 81 11.20 3.47 10.03
N ARG A 82 10.23 4.01 9.33
CA ARG A 82 9.86 3.59 7.98
C ARG A 82 9.65 4.79 7.07
N SER A 83 9.74 4.55 5.77
CA SER A 83 9.30 5.51 4.76
C SER A 83 7.98 5.04 4.17
N TRP A 84 7.19 6.00 3.72
CA TRP A 84 5.90 5.75 3.06
C TRP A 84 6.12 5.32 1.60
N LYS A 85 6.51 4.06 1.40
CA LYS A 85 6.52 3.41 0.09
C LYS A 85 5.11 2.92 -0.23
N GLU A 86 4.86 2.55 -1.50
CA GLU A 86 3.54 2.00 -1.88
C GLU A 86 3.10 0.84 -0.99
N THR A 87 4.02 -0.09 -0.69
CA THR A 87 3.73 -1.26 0.16
C THR A 87 3.45 -0.90 1.61
N THR A 88 4.18 0.05 2.19
CA THR A 88 3.96 0.48 3.59
C THR A 88 2.73 1.36 3.72
N LEU A 89 2.41 2.17 2.70
CA LEU A 89 1.16 2.91 2.61
C LEU A 89 -0.03 1.96 2.47
N ASP A 90 0.05 0.95 1.61
CA ASP A 90 -1.03 -0.03 1.45
C ASP A 90 -1.36 -0.70 2.78
N ALA A 91 -0.36 -1.20 3.50
CA ALA A 91 -0.55 -1.80 4.81
C ALA A 91 -1.14 -0.83 5.83
N PHE A 92 -0.66 0.42 5.86
CA PHE A 92 -1.15 1.44 6.79
C PHE A 92 -2.58 1.87 6.47
N ILE A 93 -2.91 2.06 5.20
CA ILE A 93 -4.27 2.43 4.77
C ILE A 93 -5.25 1.27 4.98
N ALA A 94 -4.80 0.03 4.85
CA ALA A 94 -5.64 -1.15 5.08
C ALA A 94 -6.07 -1.26 6.55
N ASP A 95 -5.14 -1.10 7.47
CA ASP A 95 -5.36 -1.15 8.92
C ASP A 95 -4.26 -0.34 9.64
N PRO A 96 -4.52 0.93 9.94
CA PRO A 96 -3.52 1.80 10.58
C PRO A 96 -3.02 1.26 11.92
N GLN A 97 -3.88 0.67 12.74
CA GLN A 97 -3.49 0.17 14.06
C GLN A 97 -2.68 -1.12 13.98
N ALA A 98 -2.94 -1.98 13.00
CA ALA A 98 -2.12 -3.16 12.76
C ALA A 98 -0.74 -2.78 12.20
N ALA A 99 -0.69 -1.81 11.30
CA ALA A 99 0.56 -1.37 10.65
C ALA A 99 1.48 -0.59 11.59
N VAL A 100 0.93 0.30 12.40
CA VAL A 100 1.63 1.13 13.40
C VAL A 100 0.83 1.14 14.70
N PRO A 101 0.94 0.12 15.54
CA PRO A 101 0.21 0.04 16.79
C PRO A 101 0.49 1.25 17.69
N GLY A 102 -0.56 1.84 18.23
CA GLY A 102 -0.47 3.03 19.09
C GLY A 102 -0.41 4.36 18.33
N ASN A 103 -0.60 4.37 17.02
CA ASN A 103 -0.86 5.62 16.32
C ASN A 103 -2.23 6.19 16.73
N ASN A 104 -2.38 7.50 16.64
CA ASN A 104 -3.60 8.21 17.05
C ASN A 104 -4.47 8.67 15.87
N MET A 105 -4.27 8.14 14.67
CA MET A 105 -5.13 8.40 13.52
C MET A 105 -6.46 7.64 13.69
N PRO A 106 -7.60 8.34 13.86
CA PRO A 106 -8.88 7.70 14.14
C PRO A 106 -9.56 7.24 12.83
N PHE A 107 -8.90 6.39 12.08
CA PHE A 107 -9.36 5.88 10.79
C PHE A 107 -9.35 4.36 10.80
N PRO A 108 -10.47 3.68 10.47
CA PRO A 108 -10.56 2.22 10.57
C PRO A 108 -9.79 1.49 9.47
N GLY A 109 -9.48 2.16 8.37
CA GLY A 109 -8.84 1.56 7.21
C GLY A 109 -9.78 1.35 6.02
N ILE A 110 -9.20 0.98 4.89
CA ILE A 110 -9.89 0.65 3.64
C ILE A 110 -9.62 -0.83 3.33
N VAL A 111 -10.64 -1.66 3.42
CA VAL A 111 -10.52 -3.11 3.19
C VAL A 111 -10.27 -3.43 1.71
N GLU A 112 -10.94 -2.69 0.80
CA GLU A 112 -10.88 -2.93 -0.64
C GLU A 112 -9.51 -2.58 -1.23
N GLU A 113 -8.79 -3.60 -1.69
CA GLU A 113 -7.45 -3.45 -2.26
C GLU A 113 -7.42 -2.50 -3.48
N THR A 114 -8.45 -2.58 -4.34
CA THR A 114 -8.54 -1.71 -5.53
C THR A 114 -8.64 -0.24 -5.12
N GLN A 115 -9.44 0.09 -4.09
CA GLN A 115 -9.55 1.46 -3.59
C GLN A 115 -8.23 1.96 -2.99
N ARG A 116 -7.51 1.11 -2.26
CA ARG A 116 -6.19 1.47 -1.72
C ARG A 116 -5.18 1.74 -2.82
N ARG A 117 -5.16 0.90 -3.83
CA ARG A 117 -4.28 1.04 -5.00
C ARG A 117 -4.56 2.33 -5.77
N ASP A 118 -5.83 2.64 -6.00
CA ASP A 118 -6.25 3.89 -6.63
C ASP A 118 -5.87 5.10 -5.77
N LEU A 119 -6.09 5.04 -4.46
CA LEU A 119 -5.68 6.08 -3.52
C LEU A 119 -4.17 6.31 -3.54
N ILE A 120 -3.36 5.27 -3.53
CA ILE A 120 -1.90 5.37 -3.61
C ILE A 120 -1.47 5.99 -4.94
N ALA A 121 -2.12 5.65 -6.05
CA ALA A 121 -1.87 6.28 -7.35
C ALA A 121 -2.14 7.80 -7.30
N TYR A 122 -3.19 8.23 -6.61
CA TYR A 122 -3.46 9.65 -6.38
C TYR A 122 -2.40 10.30 -5.48
N LEU A 123 -2.03 9.68 -4.37
CA LEU A 123 -1.01 10.21 -3.46
C LEU A 123 0.35 10.39 -4.15
N LYS A 124 0.68 9.57 -5.13
CA LYS A 124 1.94 9.68 -5.90
C LYS A 124 2.03 10.94 -6.74
N ILE A 125 0.92 11.53 -7.12
CA ILE A 125 0.90 12.76 -7.93
C ILE A 125 0.80 14.05 -7.10
N LEU A 126 0.73 13.93 -5.77
CA LEU A 126 0.71 15.07 -4.83
C LEU A 126 2.13 15.59 -4.55
N ASN A 127 2.88 15.97 -5.58
CA ASN A 127 4.26 16.48 -5.44
C ASN A 127 4.33 17.96 -5.78
#